data_7d2e46479b5775a2cd23933ad179d40f
#
_entry.id   7d2e46479b5775a2cd23933ad179d40f
#
_cell.length_a   1.000
_cell.length_b   1.000
_cell.length_c   1.000
_cell.angle_alpha   90.00
_cell.angle_beta   90.00
_cell.angle_gamma   90.00
#
_symmetry.space_group_name_H-M   'P 1'
#
loop_
_entity.id
_entity.type
_entity.pdbx_description
1 polymer ?
#
loop_
_entity_poly.entity_id
_entity_poly.type
_entity_poly.pdbx_seq_one_letter_code
_entity_poly.pdbx_strand_id
1 'polypeptide(L)'
;MHAAEQHRPDVAEQRAHWHEQLAADPAARLVFVDESGANTKMTRLGGRAPVGERLVSQVPHGHYQTSTLIAAVRLAGACAPWLFEGAMDGELFLAWVRQGLVPTLQADDLVIMDNLATHKVAGVREAIESVGARLRYLPPYSPDFNPIENMWSKIKQRLRSLAPRTDEELLEAAADAFESVSPADCLGFFLHANYDI
;
A
#
# COMPACT_ATOMS: atom_id res chain seq x y z
N MET A 1 15.05 -9.20 -3.01
CA MET A 1 14.89 -10.18 -4.12
C MET A 1 14.16 -9.44 -5.22
N HIS A 2 14.67 -9.42 -6.45
CA HIS A 2 14.03 -8.77 -7.59
C HIS A 2 13.39 -9.84 -8.48
N ALA A 3 12.24 -9.53 -9.08
CA ALA A 3 11.60 -10.43 -10.03
C ALA A 3 12.48 -10.56 -11.29
N ALA A 4 12.69 -11.78 -11.78
CA ALA A 4 13.51 -12.03 -12.99
C ALA A 4 12.91 -11.31 -14.21
N GLU A 5 11.60 -11.13 -14.24
CA GLU A 5 10.83 -10.47 -15.28
C GLU A 5 11.19 -8.98 -15.45
N GLN A 6 11.80 -8.33 -14.45
CA GLN A 6 12.31 -6.96 -14.56
C GLN A 6 13.37 -6.81 -15.66
N HIS A 7 14.07 -7.91 -16.02
CA HIS A 7 15.09 -7.92 -17.07
C HIS A 7 14.52 -8.13 -18.48
N ARG A 8 13.22 -8.30 -18.64
CA ARG A 8 12.60 -8.33 -19.96
C ARG A 8 12.81 -6.96 -20.63
N PRO A 9 13.20 -6.93 -21.94
CA PRO A 9 13.52 -5.66 -22.62
C PRO A 9 12.40 -4.62 -22.55
N ASP A 10 11.15 -5.06 -22.74
CA ASP A 10 9.95 -4.22 -22.70
C ASP A 10 9.70 -3.62 -21.30
N VAL A 11 9.96 -4.39 -20.25
CA VAL A 11 9.83 -3.95 -18.85
C VAL A 11 10.98 -3.02 -18.47
N ALA A 12 12.21 -3.39 -18.83
CA ALA A 12 13.40 -2.59 -18.53
C ALA A 12 13.32 -1.19 -19.16
N GLU A 13 12.82 -1.07 -20.39
CA GLU A 13 12.60 0.20 -21.08
C GLU A 13 11.55 1.06 -20.34
N GLN A 14 10.39 0.49 -20.00
CA GLN A 14 9.34 1.21 -19.24
C GLN A 14 9.87 1.69 -17.88
N ARG A 15 10.64 0.87 -17.18
CA ARG A 15 11.23 1.22 -15.89
C ARG A 15 12.27 2.33 -16.02
N ALA A 16 13.11 2.29 -17.05
CA ALA A 16 14.14 3.30 -17.29
C ALA A 16 13.55 4.71 -17.50
N HIS A 17 12.39 4.80 -18.15
CA HIS A 17 11.74 6.08 -18.43
C HIS A 17 10.70 6.52 -17.37
N TRP A 18 10.46 5.70 -16.33
CA TRP A 18 9.38 5.96 -15.38
C TRP A 18 9.50 7.32 -14.68
N HIS A 19 10.64 7.61 -14.08
CA HIS A 19 10.85 8.86 -13.35
C HIS A 19 10.88 10.08 -14.28
N GLU A 20 11.43 9.93 -15.48
CA GLU A 20 11.42 11.00 -16.49
C GLU A 20 9.98 11.37 -16.90
N GLN A 21 9.10 10.37 -17.04
CA GLN A 21 7.69 10.60 -17.37
C GLN A 21 6.93 11.31 -16.27
N LEU A 22 7.40 11.26 -15.04
CA LEU A 22 6.81 11.92 -13.87
C LEU A 22 7.48 13.26 -13.54
N ALA A 23 8.54 13.64 -14.23
CA ALA A 23 9.31 14.86 -13.92
C ALA A 23 8.48 16.15 -13.96
N ALA A 24 7.35 16.15 -14.70
CA ALA A 24 6.43 17.29 -14.74
C ALA A 24 5.39 17.26 -13.60
N ASP A 25 5.28 16.17 -12.86
CA ASP A 25 4.28 15.96 -11.81
C ASP A 25 4.91 16.17 -10.43
N PRO A 26 4.55 17.23 -9.69
CA PRO A 26 5.10 17.46 -8.34
C PRO A 26 4.81 16.29 -7.42
N ALA A 27 5.79 15.86 -6.62
CA ALA A 27 5.62 14.76 -5.67
C ALA A 27 4.43 14.97 -4.70
N ALA A 28 4.10 16.22 -4.37
CA ALA A 28 2.94 16.58 -3.56
C ALA A 28 1.59 16.19 -4.18
N ARG A 29 1.55 15.94 -5.50
CA ARG A 29 0.36 15.52 -6.25
C ARG A 29 0.30 14.02 -6.51
N LEU A 30 1.36 13.28 -6.20
CA LEU A 30 1.38 11.83 -6.40
C LEU A 30 0.61 11.13 -5.28
N VAL A 31 -0.28 10.22 -5.66
CA VAL A 31 -1.12 9.41 -4.76
C VAL A 31 -0.95 7.95 -5.16
N PHE A 32 -0.25 7.17 -4.34
CA PHE A 32 -0.01 5.76 -4.61
C PHE A 32 -1.05 4.89 -3.92
N VAL A 33 -1.58 3.91 -4.62
CA VAL A 33 -2.65 3.00 -4.19
C VAL A 33 -2.17 1.57 -4.24
N ASP A 34 -2.51 0.77 -3.23
CA ASP A 34 -2.23 -0.66 -3.21
C ASP A 34 -3.04 -1.37 -2.11
N GLU A 35 -3.06 -2.71 -2.14
CA GLU A 35 -3.67 -3.57 -1.13
C GLU A 35 -2.64 -4.40 -0.38
N SER A 36 -3.00 -4.80 0.83
CA SER A 36 -2.18 -5.66 1.64
C SER A 36 -2.99 -6.60 2.53
N GLY A 37 -2.63 -7.88 2.54
CA GLY A 37 -3.27 -8.85 3.42
C GLY A 37 -2.90 -8.65 4.88
N ALA A 38 -3.89 -8.82 5.77
CA ALA A 38 -3.75 -8.88 7.22
C ALA A 38 -4.54 -10.07 7.78
N ASN A 39 -4.25 -10.49 9.00
CA ASN A 39 -5.01 -11.53 9.67
C ASN A 39 -4.76 -11.52 11.20
N THR A 40 -5.62 -12.20 11.94
CA THR A 40 -5.57 -12.30 13.40
C THR A 40 -4.45 -13.20 13.95
N LYS A 41 -3.62 -13.79 13.09
CA LYS A 41 -2.42 -14.55 13.50
C LYS A 41 -1.12 -13.76 13.41
N MET A 42 -1.18 -12.50 13.00
CA MET A 42 0.02 -11.68 12.90
C MET A 42 0.73 -11.59 14.25
N THR A 43 2.01 -11.96 14.26
CA THR A 43 2.89 -11.91 15.43
C THR A 43 4.24 -11.34 15.06
N ARG A 44 5.01 -10.89 16.03
CA ARG A 44 6.39 -10.48 15.82
C ARG A 44 7.19 -11.64 15.24
N LEU A 45 7.95 -11.40 14.16
CA LEU A 45 8.77 -12.40 13.48
C LEU A 45 10.12 -12.63 14.17
N GLY A 46 10.47 -11.80 15.13
CA GLY A 46 11.72 -11.89 15.86
C GLY A 46 11.69 -11.05 17.14
N GLY A 47 12.70 -11.21 17.97
CA GLY A 47 12.89 -10.47 19.22
C GLY A 47 14.35 -10.54 19.64
N ARG A 48 14.65 -10.06 20.86
CA ARG A 48 15.99 -10.07 21.46
C ARG A 48 15.94 -10.85 22.75
N ALA A 49 16.95 -11.67 22.98
CA ALA A 49 17.22 -12.35 24.26
C ALA A 49 18.66 -12.04 24.70
N PRO A 50 19.01 -12.22 25.98
CA PRO A 50 20.39 -12.19 26.44
C PRO A 50 21.30 -13.12 25.63
N VAL A 51 22.57 -12.77 25.54
CA VAL A 51 23.54 -13.61 24.82
C VAL A 51 23.60 -15.02 25.45
N GLY A 52 23.42 -16.04 24.60
CA GLY A 52 23.41 -17.45 25.04
C GLY A 52 22.02 -17.98 25.39
N GLU A 53 20.98 -17.16 25.41
CA GLU A 53 19.60 -17.59 25.63
C GLU A 53 18.81 -17.70 24.33
N ARG A 54 17.98 -18.76 24.25
CA ARG A 54 17.07 -18.94 23.13
C ARG A 54 15.80 -18.12 23.34
N LEU A 55 15.48 -17.27 22.36
CA LEU A 55 14.17 -16.61 22.34
C LEU A 55 13.07 -17.62 22.06
N VAL A 56 12.13 -17.74 22.99
CA VAL A 56 10.93 -18.58 22.84
C VAL A 56 9.71 -17.67 22.84
N SER A 57 8.85 -17.80 21.82
CA SER A 57 7.60 -17.06 21.70
C SER A 57 6.46 -18.01 21.35
N GLN A 58 5.27 -17.72 21.85
CA GLN A 58 4.05 -18.45 21.50
C GLN A 58 3.42 -17.83 20.26
N VAL A 59 3.03 -18.68 19.31
CA VAL A 59 2.36 -18.27 18.07
C VAL A 59 0.94 -18.83 18.09
N PRO A 60 -0.09 -18.04 17.73
CA PRO A 60 -1.47 -18.52 17.66
C PRO A 60 -1.59 -19.70 16.69
N HIS A 61 -2.25 -20.77 17.15
CA HIS A 61 -2.57 -21.94 16.34
C HIS A 61 -4.09 -21.96 16.06
N GLY A 62 -4.51 -22.42 14.90
CA GLY A 62 -5.94 -22.53 14.57
C GLY A 62 -6.27 -21.91 13.20
N HIS A 63 -7.54 -21.89 12.85
CA HIS A 63 -8.04 -21.22 11.66
C HIS A 63 -8.00 -19.71 11.85
N TYR A 64 -7.78 -18.98 10.76
CA TYR A 64 -7.83 -17.53 10.71
C TYR A 64 -8.51 -17.10 9.41
N GLN A 65 -9.17 -15.98 9.46
CA GLN A 65 -9.67 -15.30 8.28
C GLN A 65 -8.61 -14.34 7.77
N THR A 66 -8.52 -14.22 6.47
CA THR A 66 -7.66 -13.23 5.83
C THR A 66 -8.52 -12.01 5.52
N SER A 67 -8.06 -10.86 5.99
CA SER A 67 -8.66 -9.56 5.67
C SER A 67 -7.75 -8.83 4.70
N THR A 68 -8.31 -7.97 3.88
CA THR A 68 -7.58 -7.09 2.98
C THR A 68 -7.64 -5.66 3.50
N LEU A 69 -6.47 -5.06 3.65
CA LEU A 69 -6.28 -3.63 3.83
C LEU A 69 -6.11 -3.01 2.46
N ILE A 70 -6.78 -1.89 2.20
CA ILE A 70 -6.52 -1.04 1.05
C ILE A 70 -6.37 0.39 1.51
N ALA A 71 -5.47 1.13 0.90
CA ALA A 71 -5.26 2.54 1.20
C ALA A 71 -4.55 3.24 0.04
N ALA A 72 -4.44 4.56 0.18
CA ALA A 72 -3.52 5.35 -0.60
C ALA A 72 -2.49 6.05 0.29
N VAL A 73 -1.34 6.41 -0.26
CA VAL A 73 -0.30 7.22 0.38
C VAL A 73 0.06 8.42 -0.49
N ARG A 74 0.21 9.56 0.16
CA ARG A 74 0.75 10.82 -0.40
C ARG A 74 1.76 11.42 0.57
N LEU A 75 2.48 12.45 0.20
CA LEU A 75 3.45 13.11 1.09
C LEU A 75 2.84 13.58 2.41
N ALA A 76 1.57 13.98 2.40
CA ALA A 76 0.87 14.45 3.60
C ALA A 76 0.46 13.34 4.58
N GLY A 77 0.47 12.06 4.16
CA GLY A 77 0.06 10.93 5.00
C GLY A 77 -0.63 9.81 4.22
N ALA A 78 -1.06 8.79 4.94
CA ALA A 78 -1.97 7.78 4.43
C ALA A 78 -3.39 8.36 4.28
N CYS A 79 -4.13 7.93 3.28
CA CYS A 79 -5.51 8.33 3.05
C CYS A 79 -6.37 7.17 2.56
N ALA A 80 -7.69 7.30 2.73
CA ALA A 80 -8.69 6.32 2.31
C ALA A 80 -8.46 4.88 2.82
N PRO A 81 -8.05 4.64 4.09
CA PRO A 81 -7.83 3.29 4.58
C PRO A 81 -9.16 2.55 4.77
N TRP A 82 -9.27 1.34 4.20
CA TRP A 82 -10.35 0.39 4.44
C TRP A 82 -9.79 -0.97 4.83
N LEU A 83 -10.56 -1.69 5.65
CA LEU A 83 -10.35 -3.08 6.01
C LEU A 83 -11.64 -3.85 5.70
N PHE A 84 -11.54 -4.99 5.04
CA PHE A 84 -12.67 -5.89 4.79
C PHE A 84 -12.23 -7.34 4.78
N GLU A 85 -13.18 -8.25 5.02
CA GLU A 85 -12.92 -9.68 4.99
C GLU A 85 -12.72 -10.19 3.56
N GLY A 86 -11.79 -11.13 3.41
CA GLY A 86 -11.55 -11.81 2.14
C GLY A 86 -10.62 -11.06 1.19
N ALA A 87 -10.64 -11.52 -0.07
CA ALA A 87 -9.81 -10.97 -1.13
C ALA A 87 -10.53 -9.83 -1.86
N MET A 88 -9.75 -8.88 -2.38
CA MET A 88 -10.23 -7.82 -3.25
C MET A 88 -10.69 -8.40 -4.59
N ASP A 89 -11.88 -7.98 -5.02
CA ASP A 89 -12.34 -8.14 -6.39
C ASP A 89 -12.55 -6.77 -7.06
N GLY A 90 -12.91 -6.80 -8.34
CA GLY A 90 -13.06 -5.57 -9.10
C GLY A 90 -14.25 -4.70 -8.68
N GLU A 91 -15.34 -5.29 -8.19
CA GLU A 91 -16.52 -4.54 -7.73
C GLU A 91 -16.24 -3.83 -6.42
N LEU A 92 -15.59 -4.54 -5.50
CA LEU A 92 -15.18 -3.98 -4.20
C LEU A 92 -14.11 -2.90 -4.37
N PHE A 93 -13.15 -3.11 -5.29
CA PHE A 93 -12.15 -2.10 -5.63
C PHE A 93 -12.81 -0.82 -6.18
N LEU A 94 -13.75 -0.95 -7.13
CA LEU A 94 -14.49 0.18 -7.66
C LEU A 94 -15.32 0.90 -6.59
N ALA A 95 -15.94 0.15 -5.67
CA ALA A 95 -16.68 0.72 -4.55
C ALA A 95 -15.75 1.55 -3.64
N TRP A 96 -14.57 1.01 -3.31
CA TRP A 96 -13.56 1.72 -2.53
C TRP A 96 -13.05 2.96 -3.27
N VAL A 97 -12.77 2.87 -4.57
CA VAL A 97 -12.36 4.04 -5.37
C VAL A 97 -13.40 5.16 -5.26
N ARG A 98 -14.69 4.84 -5.44
CA ARG A 98 -15.77 5.84 -5.42
C ARG A 98 -16.04 6.43 -4.04
N GLN A 99 -16.01 5.62 -3.00
CA GLN A 99 -16.48 5.99 -1.66
C GLN A 99 -15.33 6.35 -0.72
N GLY A 100 -14.15 5.78 -0.93
CA GLY A 100 -12.96 6.01 -0.10
C GLY A 100 -11.96 6.95 -0.76
N LEU A 101 -11.46 6.60 -1.95
CA LEU A 101 -10.37 7.33 -2.59
C LEU A 101 -10.80 8.68 -3.15
N VAL A 102 -11.82 8.70 -4.03
CA VAL A 102 -12.27 9.91 -4.75
C VAL A 102 -12.55 11.09 -3.80
N PRO A 103 -13.20 10.92 -2.63
CA PRO A 103 -13.41 12.03 -1.69
C PRO A 103 -12.12 12.65 -1.12
N THR A 104 -10.99 11.97 -1.23
CA THR A 104 -9.67 12.45 -0.75
C THR A 104 -8.83 13.10 -1.85
N LEU A 105 -9.24 12.95 -3.12
CA LEU A 105 -8.50 13.48 -4.26
C LEU A 105 -8.77 14.97 -4.49
N GLN A 106 -7.79 15.61 -5.08
CA GLN A 106 -7.86 16.99 -5.56
C GLN A 106 -7.65 17.01 -7.08
N ALA A 107 -8.09 18.10 -7.71
CA ALA A 107 -7.76 18.34 -9.12
C ALA A 107 -6.24 18.33 -9.31
N ASP A 108 -5.79 17.78 -10.44
CA ASP A 108 -4.38 17.57 -10.82
C ASP A 108 -3.62 16.51 -9.98
N ASP A 109 -4.26 15.84 -9.01
CA ASP A 109 -3.64 14.67 -8.40
C ASP A 109 -3.37 13.58 -9.46
N LEU A 110 -2.23 12.91 -9.33
CA LEU A 110 -1.89 11.75 -10.16
C LEU A 110 -1.97 10.49 -9.31
N VAL A 111 -3.05 9.73 -9.50
CA VAL A 111 -3.22 8.42 -8.87
C VAL A 111 -2.36 7.40 -9.59
N ILE A 112 -1.54 6.70 -8.83
CA ILE A 112 -0.63 5.67 -9.34
C ILE A 112 -0.95 4.36 -8.65
N MET A 113 -1.18 3.30 -9.41
CA MET A 113 -1.44 1.96 -8.91
C MET A 113 -0.71 0.92 -9.75
N ASP A 114 -0.61 -0.28 -9.25
CA ASP A 114 -0.01 -1.36 -10.00
C ASP A 114 -0.88 -1.78 -11.21
N ASN A 115 -0.39 -2.72 -11.98
CA ASN A 115 -0.96 -3.12 -13.26
C ASN A 115 -1.90 -4.34 -13.14
N LEU A 116 -2.50 -4.60 -11.97
CA LEU A 116 -3.43 -5.72 -11.76
C LEU A 116 -4.73 -5.53 -12.55
N ALA A 117 -5.34 -6.65 -12.92
CA ALA A 117 -6.60 -6.66 -13.66
C ALA A 117 -7.75 -6.04 -12.85
N THR A 118 -7.77 -6.24 -11.54
CA THR A 118 -8.74 -5.66 -10.60
C THR A 118 -8.72 -4.14 -10.59
N HIS A 119 -7.58 -3.51 -10.83
CA HIS A 119 -7.44 -2.05 -10.92
C HIS A 119 -7.89 -1.45 -12.24
N LYS A 120 -8.14 -2.31 -13.25
CA LYS A 120 -8.53 -1.90 -14.61
C LYS A 120 -10.00 -2.13 -14.93
N VAL A 121 -10.83 -2.39 -13.92
CA VAL A 121 -12.28 -2.54 -14.11
C VAL A 121 -12.88 -1.26 -14.63
N ALA A 122 -13.90 -1.40 -15.47
CA ALA A 122 -14.65 -0.27 -16.00
C ALA A 122 -15.21 0.59 -14.86
N GLY A 123 -15.09 1.91 -14.99
CA GLY A 123 -15.55 2.88 -14.00
C GLY A 123 -14.48 3.36 -13.02
N VAL A 124 -13.32 2.68 -12.89
CA VAL A 124 -12.23 3.12 -12.01
C VAL A 124 -11.61 4.41 -12.53
N ARG A 125 -11.20 4.43 -13.79
CA ARG A 125 -10.60 5.62 -14.42
C ARG A 125 -11.57 6.78 -14.43
N GLU A 126 -12.80 6.53 -14.84
CA GLU A 126 -13.86 7.54 -14.94
C GLU A 126 -14.16 8.16 -13.56
N ALA A 127 -14.15 7.35 -12.50
CA ALA A 127 -14.36 7.85 -11.15
C ALA A 127 -13.23 8.80 -10.70
N ILE A 128 -11.98 8.43 -10.95
CA ILE A 128 -10.81 9.25 -10.60
C ILE A 128 -10.80 10.55 -11.45
N GLU A 129 -11.02 10.44 -12.75
CA GLU A 129 -10.99 11.59 -13.66
C GLU A 129 -12.19 12.55 -13.46
N SER A 130 -13.30 12.08 -12.88
CA SER A 130 -14.48 12.90 -12.59
C SER A 130 -14.22 14.05 -11.61
N VAL A 131 -13.16 13.96 -10.79
CA VAL A 131 -12.74 15.01 -9.84
C VAL A 131 -11.54 15.81 -10.33
N GLY A 132 -11.16 15.66 -11.60
CA GLY A 132 -10.01 16.35 -12.20
C GLY A 132 -8.65 15.72 -11.88
N ALA A 133 -8.63 14.55 -11.26
CA ALA A 133 -7.42 13.78 -11.04
C ALA A 133 -7.07 12.94 -12.29
N ARG A 134 -5.86 12.40 -12.33
CA ARG A 134 -5.37 11.56 -13.44
C ARG A 134 -4.99 10.19 -12.93
N LEU A 135 -5.03 9.17 -13.78
CA LEU A 135 -4.65 7.80 -13.46
C LEU A 135 -3.48 7.33 -14.31
N ARG A 136 -2.46 6.76 -13.68
CA ARG A 136 -1.33 6.08 -14.32
C ARG A 136 -1.06 4.74 -13.64
N TYR A 137 -0.58 3.76 -14.41
CA TYR A 137 -0.16 2.47 -13.89
C TYR A 137 1.36 2.37 -13.82
N LEU A 138 1.86 1.76 -12.73
CA LEU A 138 3.27 1.42 -12.60
C LEU A 138 3.75 0.51 -13.73
N PRO A 139 5.01 0.59 -14.14
CA PRO A 139 5.59 -0.44 -14.97
C PRO A 139 5.42 -1.82 -14.30
N PRO A 140 5.23 -2.89 -15.09
CA PRO A 140 5.12 -4.23 -14.53
C PRO A 140 6.33 -4.58 -13.63
N TYR A 141 6.07 -5.36 -12.59
CA TYR A 141 7.12 -5.84 -11.67
C TYR A 141 7.94 -4.72 -10.99
N SER A 142 7.31 -3.60 -10.65
CA SER A 142 8.01 -2.42 -10.10
C SER A 142 7.54 -2.02 -8.69
N PRO A 143 7.51 -2.94 -7.69
CA PRO A 143 7.14 -2.58 -6.33
C PRO A 143 8.14 -1.60 -5.69
N ASP A 144 9.39 -1.59 -6.15
CA ASP A 144 10.43 -0.65 -5.73
C ASP A 144 10.14 0.81 -6.12
N PHE A 145 9.27 1.05 -7.09
CA PHE A 145 8.76 2.37 -7.46
C PHE A 145 7.48 2.75 -6.72
N ASN A 146 7.01 1.89 -5.80
CA ASN A 146 5.77 2.13 -5.08
C ASN A 146 6.04 2.48 -3.60
N PRO A 147 5.98 3.76 -3.20
CA PRO A 147 6.21 4.19 -1.81
C PRO A 147 5.29 3.50 -0.80
N ILE A 148 4.09 3.07 -1.22
CA ILE A 148 3.10 2.44 -0.35
C ILE A 148 3.59 1.08 0.19
N GLU A 149 4.52 0.41 -0.48
CA GLU A 149 5.13 -0.83 0.00
C GLU A 149 5.90 -0.63 1.32
N ASN A 150 6.56 0.52 1.45
CA ASN A 150 7.21 0.91 2.70
C ASN A 150 6.19 1.25 3.79
N MET A 151 5.08 1.90 3.43
CA MET A 151 3.96 2.12 4.34
C MET A 151 3.38 0.79 4.84
N TRP A 152 3.15 -0.19 3.95
CA TRP A 152 2.68 -1.53 4.34
C TRP A 152 3.66 -2.23 5.26
N SER A 153 4.96 -2.08 5.05
CA SER A 153 5.98 -2.63 5.95
C SER A 153 5.82 -2.08 7.36
N LYS A 154 5.67 -0.77 7.52
CA LYS A 154 5.44 -0.09 8.82
C LYS A 154 4.13 -0.54 9.45
N ILE A 155 3.01 -0.52 8.70
CA ILE A 155 1.69 -0.94 9.17
C ILE A 155 1.72 -2.39 9.64
N LYS A 156 2.28 -3.31 8.84
CA LYS A 156 2.39 -4.72 9.23
C LYS A 156 3.28 -4.93 10.47
N GLN A 157 4.34 -4.14 10.62
CA GLN A 157 5.16 -4.17 11.83
C GLN A 157 4.35 -3.74 13.06
N ARG A 158 3.53 -2.69 12.94
CA ARG A 158 2.65 -2.22 14.02
C ARG A 158 1.61 -3.27 14.37
N LEU A 159 0.90 -3.83 13.38
CA LEU A 159 -0.08 -4.91 13.56
C LEU A 159 0.53 -6.14 14.27
N ARG A 160 1.73 -6.58 13.85
CA ARG A 160 2.45 -7.66 14.54
C ARG A 160 2.81 -7.32 15.98
N SER A 161 3.05 -6.05 16.26
CA SER A 161 3.35 -5.58 17.63
C SER A 161 2.12 -5.57 18.53
N LEU A 162 0.96 -5.18 18.00
CA LEU A 162 -0.32 -5.16 18.68
C LEU A 162 -0.91 -6.57 18.82
N ALA A 163 -0.57 -7.45 17.89
CA ALA A 163 -0.94 -8.85 17.89
C ALA A 163 -2.45 -9.11 18.05
N PRO A 164 -3.33 -8.51 17.22
CA PRO A 164 -4.78 -8.68 17.29
C PRO A 164 -5.18 -10.15 17.14
N ARG A 165 -6.23 -10.58 17.84
CA ARG A 165 -6.71 -11.98 17.89
C ARG A 165 -8.17 -12.15 17.47
N THR A 166 -8.92 -11.05 17.39
CA THR A 166 -10.29 -11.00 16.84
C THR A 166 -10.37 -10.00 15.69
N ASP A 167 -11.45 -10.03 14.95
CA ASP A 167 -11.65 -9.10 13.83
C ASP A 167 -11.85 -7.65 14.34
N GLU A 168 -12.51 -7.48 15.48
CA GLU A 168 -12.65 -6.19 16.15
C GLU A 168 -11.28 -5.64 16.57
N GLU A 169 -10.44 -6.47 17.22
CA GLU A 169 -9.07 -6.08 17.58
C GLU A 169 -8.22 -5.77 16.34
N LEU A 170 -8.43 -6.49 15.22
CA LEU A 170 -7.73 -6.23 13.97
C LEU A 170 -8.14 -4.88 13.38
N LEU A 171 -9.42 -4.52 13.44
CA LEU A 171 -9.92 -3.23 12.98
C LEU A 171 -9.33 -2.08 13.81
N GLU A 172 -9.34 -2.20 15.13
CA GLU A 172 -8.74 -1.21 16.04
C GLU A 172 -7.23 -1.08 15.83
N ALA A 173 -6.54 -2.22 15.71
CA ALA A 173 -5.10 -2.26 15.45
C ALA A 173 -4.74 -1.67 14.07
N ALA A 174 -5.59 -1.85 13.06
CA ALA A 174 -5.40 -1.24 11.75
C ALA A 174 -5.55 0.29 11.83
N ALA A 175 -6.56 0.80 12.53
CA ALA A 175 -6.74 2.23 12.75
C ALA A 175 -5.50 2.85 13.44
N ASP A 176 -5.04 2.27 14.56
CA ASP A 176 -3.82 2.70 15.25
C ASP A 176 -2.59 2.66 14.32
N ALA A 177 -2.47 1.60 13.52
CA ALA A 177 -1.34 1.46 12.59
C ALA A 177 -1.34 2.56 11.53
N PHE A 178 -2.48 2.91 10.95
CA PHE A 178 -2.59 4.00 9.97
C PHE A 178 -2.33 5.38 10.61
N GLU A 179 -2.85 5.64 11.81
CA GLU A 179 -2.58 6.87 12.57
C GLU A 179 -1.08 7.05 12.88
N SER A 180 -0.35 5.95 13.02
CA SER A 180 1.10 5.98 13.26
C SER A 180 1.93 6.43 12.05
N VAL A 181 1.32 6.53 10.85
CA VAL A 181 2.01 6.97 9.62
C VAL A 181 2.06 8.50 9.58
N SER A 182 3.24 9.05 9.85
CA SER A 182 3.46 10.50 9.85
C SER A 182 3.87 11.02 8.46
N PRO A 183 3.73 12.34 8.21
CA PRO A 183 4.28 12.96 6.99
C PRO A 183 5.80 12.74 6.83
N ALA A 184 6.55 12.68 7.93
CA ALA A 184 7.98 12.36 7.89
C ALA A 184 8.26 10.93 7.40
N ASP A 185 7.42 9.97 7.79
CA ASP A 185 7.50 8.61 7.22
C ASP A 185 7.22 8.63 5.73
N CYS A 186 6.15 9.31 5.30
CA CYS A 186 5.78 9.41 3.89
C CYS A 186 6.90 10.03 3.06
N LEU A 187 7.53 11.10 3.54
CA LEU A 187 8.72 11.68 2.93
C LEU A 187 9.81 10.61 2.73
N GLY A 188 10.11 9.83 3.78
CA GLY A 188 11.07 8.74 3.71
C GLY A 188 10.69 7.65 2.71
N PHE A 189 9.39 7.30 2.62
CA PHE A 189 8.91 6.31 1.66
C PHE A 189 9.10 6.76 0.21
N PHE A 190 8.78 8.04 -0.09
CA PHE A 190 8.94 8.61 -1.41
C PHE A 190 10.42 8.70 -1.82
N LEU A 191 11.28 9.18 -0.92
CA LEU A 191 12.72 9.22 -1.17
C LEU A 191 13.31 7.82 -1.40
N HIS A 192 12.84 6.81 -0.64
CA HIS A 192 13.28 5.41 -0.83
C HIS A 192 12.88 4.85 -2.20
N ALA A 193 11.75 5.26 -2.73
CA ALA A 193 11.28 4.90 -4.06
C ALA A 193 11.84 5.81 -5.19
N ASN A 194 12.84 6.66 -4.87
CA ASN A 194 13.54 7.58 -5.77
C ASN A 194 12.65 8.67 -6.39
N TYR A 195 11.65 9.16 -5.65
CA TYR A 195 10.91 10.35 -6.05
C TYR A 195 11.60 11.61 -5.51
N ASP A 196 11.80 12.58 -6.40
CA ASP A 196 12.30 13.92 -6.03
C ASP A 196 11.21 14.70 -5.28
N ILE A 197 11.58 15.42 -4.21
CA ILE A 197 10.64 16.10 -3.31
C ILE A 197 11.01 17.56 -3.16
#